data_56b04fd2dc66288480c0630e119dfa9f
#
_entry.id   56b04fd2dc66288480c0630e119dfa9f
#
_cell.length_a   1.000
_cell.length_b   1.000
_cell.length_c   1.000
_cell.angle_alpha   90.00
_cell.angle_beta   90.00
_cell.angle_gamma   90.00
#
_symmetry.space_group_name_H-M   'P 1'
#
loop_
_entity.id
_entity.type
_entity.pdbx_description
1 polymer ?
#
loop_
_entity_poly.entity_id
_entity_poly.type
_entity_poly.pdbx_seq_one_letter_code
_entity_poly.pdbx_strand_id
1 'polypeptide(L)'
;VPPPQDATGPAAPPAATSAVSPAASASSAPSPGPAGPEVSAGSAASVSAPAPESGAPAEAAETRAKGAGSALTLLVIEDDPGGAPGVPRMLDESGRPVKIRTARNLTEAARLLTDDVHCILLDLALPCDGIVEDAGEAGGRADGPRAAEPAPAPAAADGGADGAPEPAASAAGGPDELETLRRVLRLAPRHAVLALTDGADAERAAEAVRVGAQDYLFRDELDAGLLTRAIRYAVERKRADLAQRQLTESRLRAQENARLERGLLPRPLLDGSDLRFAARYRPGRSRALLGGDFYDTVRTQDGTVHAMIGDVSGHGPDEAALGVELRIAWRALTFAGLCGDELLGTLQRVLEHERANEEIFATLCTVDIAPDGRSAGVCLAGHPSPLFAGGGGAAPRLLPYDESGPALGLLPQARWPRRHVTLGRSWSLMMYTDGLIEGHVDDRSRERLGQQGLLDIVSLRMREGARGERLLESAMTDVHRLNGGELTDDVAVLLLERDVSGR
;
A
#
# COMPACT_ATOMS: atom_id res chain seq x y z
N VAL A 1 -52.33 43.83 36.38
CA VAL A 1 -52.88 43.38 37.64
C VAL A 1 -52.26 42.03 37.95
N PRO A 2 -51.50 41.88 39.02
CA PRO A 2 -50.72 40.72 39.37
C PRO A 2 -51.40 39.81 40.43
N PRO A 3 -50.69 38.89 41.11
CA PRO A 3 -50.98 37.47 41.30
C PRO A 3 -51.65 37.16 42.64
N PRO A 4 -51.74 35.94 43.10
CA PRO A 4 -50.86 35.40 44.16
C PRO A 4 -50.51 33.93 43.97
N GLN A 5 -49.29 33.49 44.38
CA GLN A 5 -48.79 32.94 45.65
C GLN A 5 -49.65 31.84 46.27
N ASP A 6 -49.08 30.64 46.48
CA ASP A 6 -48.46 30.04 47.63
C ASP A 6 -48.19 28.57 47.39
N ALA A 7 -46.97 28.12 47.54
CA ALA A 7 -46.31 27.47 48.66
C ALA A 7 -46.82 26.09 49.05
N THR A 8 -46.02 25.05 48.94
CA THR A 8 -45.46 24.28 50.04
C THR A 8 -44.65 23.07 49.48
N GLY A 9 -43.34 23.02 49.70
CA GLY A 9 -42.59 21.78 49.88
C GLY A 9 -42.71 21.33 51.35
N PRO A 10 -41.92 20.42 51.89
CA PRO A 10 -41.01 19.44 51.33
C PRO A 10 -41.17 18.02 51.94
N ALA A 11 -40.46 17.00 51.52
CA ALA A 11 -39.95 15.95 52.39
C ALA A 11 -38.99 14.98 51.64
N ALA A 12 -37.75 14.98 52.05
CA ALA A 12 -36.81 13.89 51.99
C ALA A 12 -36.63 13.34 53.40
N PRO A 13 -35.80 12.32 53.72
CA PRO A 13 -35.76 10.90 53.38
C PRO A 13 -36.01 10.01 54.60
N PRO A 14 -35.63 8.73 54.66
CA PRO A 14 -34.46 8.39 55.49
C PRO A 14 -33.56 7.29 54.91
N ALA A 15 -32.29 7.43 55.24
CA ALA A 15 -31.26 6.41 55.24
C ALA A 15 -31.39 5.54 56.50
N ALA A 16 -30.96 4.27 56.41
CA ALA A 16 -30.39 3.47 57.49
C ALA A 16 -29.75 2.22 56.85
N THR A 17 -28.47 2.12 56.91
CA THR A 17 -27.53 1.47 57.86
C THR A 17 -27.52 -0.05 57.77
N SER A 18 -26.34 -0.52 57.36
CA SER A 18 -25.39 -1.33 58.17
C SER A 18 -25.80 -2.79 58.40
N ALA A 19 -25.05 -3.79 58.08
CA ALA A 19 -23.83 -4.18 58.71
C ALA A 19 -23.36 -5.57 58.20
N VAL A 20 -22.06 -5.69 58.03
CA VAL A 20 -21.16 -6.71 58.63
C VAL A 20 -21.10 -8.10 57.95
N SER A 21 -19.94 -8.36 57.37
CA SER A 21 -19.22 -9.66 57.33
C SER A 21 -19.02 -10.26 58.71
N PRO A 22 -18.65 -11.57 58.90
CA PRO A 22 -17.41 -12.10 58.37
C PRO A 22 -17.34 -13.64 58.10
N ALA A 23 -16.26 -14.02 57.38
CA ALA A 23 -15.33 -15.14 57.58
C ALA A 23 -15.90 -16.58 57.69
N ALA A 24 -15.33 -17.58 57.08
CA ALA A 24 -14.05 -18.19 57.16
C ALA A 24 -13.99 -19.52 56.39
N SER A 25 -12.88 -19.73 55.76
CA SER A 25 -11.98 -20.89 55.77
C SER A 25 -12.45 -22.27 55.40
N ALA A 26 -11.60 -22.84 54.54
CA ALA A 26 -10.95 -24.16 54.55
C ALA A 26 -11.17 -24.95 53.27
N SER A 27 -10.12 -25.08 52.44
CA SER A 27 -9.22 -26.21 52.40
C SER A 27 -9.82 -27.54 51.94
N SER A 28 -9.48 -27.98 50.75
CA SER A 28 -8.82 -29.27 50.50
C SER A 28 -8.79 -29.62 49.02
N ALA A 29 -7.63 -29.82 48.44
CA ALA A 29 -7.40 -30.79 47.38
C ALA A 29 -7.30 -32.18 48.04
N PRO A 30 -7.42 -33.32 47.34
CA PRO A 30 -6.62 -33.72 46.22
C PRO A 30 -7.28 -34.63 45.15
N SER A 31 -6.51 -34.86 44.10
CA SER A 31 -6.53 -35.88 43.03
C SER A 31 -6.93 -37.31 43.45
N PRO A 32 -7.09 -38.31 42.53
CA PRO A 32 -6.62 -38.47 41.16
C PRO A 32 -7.65 -39.10 40.17
N GLY A 33 -7.24 -39.19 38.92
CA GLY A 33 -7.98 -39.73 37.80
C GLY A 33 -8.31 -41.23 37.81
N PRO A 34 -8.93 -41.69 36.73
CA PRO A 34 -8.28 -42.77 35.96
C PRO A 34 -8.37 -42.60 34.40
N ALA A 35 -7.29 -43.10 33.83
CA ALA A 35 -7.13 -43.79 32.54
C ALA A 35 -8.09 -43.51 31.38
N GLY A 36 -7.50 -43.05 30.27
CA GLY A 36 -8.12 -43.02 28.95
C GLY A 36 -8.17 -44.37 28.25
N PRO A 37 -8.82 -44.43 27.12
CA PRO A 37 -8.46 -45.42 26.11
C PRO A 37 -7.82 -44.77 24.86
N GLU A 38 -6.96 -45.56 24.27
CA GLU A 38 -6.18 -45.35 23.06
C GLU A 38 -7.01 -44.84 21.90
N VAL A 39 -6.51 -43.79 21.20
CA VAL A 39 -7.05 -43.35 19.93
C VAL A 39 -6.15 -43.86 18.81
N SER A 40 -6.76 -44.69 18.01
CA SER A 40 -6.33 -45.17 16.72
C SER A 40 -5.91 -44.03 15.79
N ALA A 41 -4.77 -44.19 15.16
CA ALA A 41 -4.24 -43.33 14.12
C ALA A 41 -5.19 -43.28 12.90
N GLY A 42 -5.84 -42.13 12.72
CA GLY A 42 -6.60 -41.78 11.51
C GLY A 42 -5.78 -40.81 10.66
N SER A 43 -5.54 -41.23 9.45
CA SER A 43 -4.92 -40.58 8.30
C SER A 43 -5.08 -39.05 8.26
N ALA A 44 -3.96 -38.36 8.27
CA ALA A 44 -3.91 -36.94 7.94
C ALA A 44 -4.21 -36.73 6.44
N ALA A 45 -5.35 -36.21 6.13
CA ALA A 45 -5.61 -35.65 4.81
C ALA A 45 -4.88 -34.32 4.70
N SER A 46 -3.84 -34.31 3.87
CA SER A 46 -3.13 -33.10 3.46
C SER A 46 -4.08 -32.22 2.66
N VAL A 47 -4.49 -31.10 3.25
CA VAL A 47 -5.13 -30.00 2.53
C VAL A 47 -4.02 -29.28 1.76
N SER A 48 -3.91 -29.58 0.47
CA SER A 48 -3.13 -28.79 -0.48
C SER A 48 -3.75 -27.41 -0.60
N ALA A 49 -2.97 -26.39 -0.26
CA ALA A 49 -3.28 -25.02 -0.63
C ALA A 49 -3.30 -24.92 -2.16
N PRO A 50 -4.27 -24.19 -2.76
CA PRO A 50 -4.23 -23.95 -4.18
C PRO A 50 -3.02 -23.06 -4.52
N ALA A 51 -2.25 -23.50 -5.49
CA ALA A 51 -1.18 -22.72 -6.12
C ALA A 51 -1.79 -21.43 -6.70
N PRO A 52 -1.08 -20.28 -6.66
CA PRO A 52 -1.53 -19.09 -7.34
C PRO A 52 -1.53 -19.35 -8.85
N GLU A 53 -2.68 -19.24 -9.46
CA GLU A 53 -2.80 -19.26 -10.91
C GLU A 53 -2.05 -18.05 -11.47
N SER A 54 -0.98 -18.35 -12.19
CA SER A 54 -0.20 -17.38 -12.98
C SER A 54 -0.99 -17.05 -14.26
N GLY A 55 -1.92 -16.11 -14.14
CA GLY A 55 -2.54 -15.45 -15.27
C GLY A 55 -1.80 -14.16 -15.59
N ALA A 56 -0.59 -14.25 -16.11
CA ALA A 56 0.01 -13.14 -16.85
C ALA A 56 -0.46 -13.23 -18.30
N PRO A 57 -0.91 -12.13 -18.92
CA PRO A 57 -1.36 -12.18 -20.30
C PRO A 57 -0.18 -12.50 -21.21
N ALA A 58 -0.32 -13.57 -21.97
CA ALA A 58 0.67 -14.06 -22.93
C ALA A 58 0.98 -13.06 -24.05
N GLU A 59 0.18 -12.03 -24.25
CA GLU A 59 0.40 -10.99 -25.26
C GLU A 59 1.53 -10.01 -24.94
N ALA A 60 1.87 -9.79 -23.68
CA ALA A 60 3.01 -8.92 -23.33
C ALA A 60 4.37 -9.62 -23.52
N ALA A 61 4.38 -10.95 -23.56
CA ALA A 61 5.58 -11.74 -23.82
C ALA A 61 5.87 -11.87 -25.33
N GLU A 62 4.86 -11.93 -26.18
CA GLU A 62 5.06 -12.00 -27.64
C GLU A 62 5.47 -10.66 -28.26
N THR A 63 5.09 -9.52 -27.68
CA THR A 63 5.54 -8.19 -28.15
C THR A 63 7.01 -7.93 -27.78
N ARG A 64 7.54 -8.58 -26.74
CA ARG A 64 8.97 -8.51 -26.37
C ARG A 64 9.86 -9.45 -27.18
N ALA A 65 9.33 -10.52 -27.72
CA ALA A 65 10.08 -11.47 -28.55
C ALA A 65 10.30 -10.99 -30.01
N LYS A 66 9.61 -9.93 -30.45
CA LYS A 66 9.81 -9.32 -31.77
C LYS A 66 10.79 -8.14 -31.81
N GLY A 67 11.40 -7.78 -30.66
CA GLY A 67 12.56 -6.86 -30.58
C GLY A 67 13.88 -7.54 -30.86
N ALA A 68 13.91 -8.55 -31.70
CA ALA A 68 15.12 -9.29 -32.05
C ALA A 68 16.03 -8.46 -32.93
N GLY A 69 17.15 -7.98 -32.39
CA GLY A 69 18.35 -7.75 -33.15
C GLY A 69 18.84 -6.31 -33.26
N SER A 70 18.81 -5.50 -32.20
CA SER A 70 19.75 -4.38 -32.14
C SER A 70 21.16 -4.92 -31.98
N ALA A 71 22.08 -4.51 -32.90
CA ALA A 71 23.48 -4.89 -32.78
C ALA A 71 24.02 -4.44 -31.41
N LEU A 72 24.83 -5.26 -30.75
CA LEU A 72 25.49 -4.92 -29.50
C LEU A 72 26.30 -3.64 -29.68
N THR A 73 26.19 -2.71 -28.74
CA THR A 73 26.97 -1.47 -28.72
C THR A 73 27.91 -1.48 -27.52
N LEU A 74 29.19 -1.38 -27.79
CA LEU A 74 30.29 -1.30 -26.82
C LEU A 74 30.81 0.14 -26.77
N LEU A 75 30.89 0.71 -25.59
CA LEU A 75 31.61 1.99 -25.35
C LEU A 75 32.98 1.65 -24.77
N VAL A 76 34.06 2.02 -25.47
CA VAL A 76 35.43 1.86 -25.03
C VAL A 76 35.90 3.20 -24.51
N ILE A 77 36.47 3.22 -23.29
CA ILE A 77 37.04 4.42 -22.67
C ILE A 77 38.53 4.18 -22.48
N GLU A 78 39.36 4.83 -23.31
CA GLU A 78 40.84 4.69 -23.34
C GLU A 78 41.48 6.01 -23.77
N ASP A 79 42.69 6.30 -23.26
CA ASP A 79 43.37 7.58 -23.49
C ASP A 79 43.95 7.73 -24.91
N ASP A 80 44.50 6.65 -25.46
CA ASP A 80 45.09 6.64 -26.82
C ASP A 80 44.43 5.55 -27.71
N PRO A 81 43.33 5.87 -28.39
CA PRO A 81 42.71 4.94 -29.33
C PRO A 81 43.56 4.63 -30.59
N GLY A 82 44.68 5.35 -30.80
CA GLY A 82 45.58 5.12 -31.92
C GLY A 82 46.83 4.31 -31.60
N GLY A 83 47.22 4.16 -30.33
CA GLY A 83 48.43 3.49 -29.86
C GLY A 83 48.25 2.05 -29.38
N ALA A 84 47.04 1.62 -29.10
CA ALA A 84 46.77 0.24 -28.71
C ALA A 84 46.42 -0.62 -29.92
N PRO A 85 46.71 -1.94 -29.90
CA PRO A 85 46.08 -2.85 -30.85
C PRO A 85 44.61 -2.67 -30.72
N GLY A 86 43.98 -1.97 -31.69
CA GLY A 86 42.59 -1.53 -31.63
C GLY A 86 41.68 -2.69 -31.29
N VAL A 87 40.63 -2.43 -30.54
CA VAL A 87 39.61 -3.41 -30.23
C VAL A 87 39.21 -4.16 -31.50
N PRO A 88 39.42 -5.48 -31.58
CA PRO A 88 39.28 -6.20 -32.84
C PRO A 88 37.83 -6.08 -33.38
N ARG A 89 37.70 -6.07 -34.68
CA ARG A 89 36.38 -6.13 -35.32
C ARG A 89 35.65 -7.36 -34.82
N MET A 90 34.55 -7.16 -34.15
CA MET A 90 33.77 -8.22 -33.52
C MET A 90 32.45 -8.43 -34.24
N LEU A 91 31.97 -9.64 -34.16
CA LEU A 91 30.64 -10.03 -34.59
C LEU A 91 29.83 -10.47 -33.36
N ASP A 92 28.57 -10.14 -33.33
CA ASP A 92 27.65 -10.67 -32.31
C ASP A 92 27.31 -12.15 -32.61
N GLU A 93 26.45 -12.78 -31.77
CA GLU A 93 26.03 -14.17 -31.95
C GLU A 93 25.30 -14.46 -33.28
N SER A 94 24.69 -13.42 -33.85
CA SER A 94 24.00 -13.53 -35.14
C SER A 94 24.90 -13.25 -36.35
N GLY A 95 26.23 -13.08 -36.11
CA GLY A 95 27.19 -12.74 -37.12
C GLY A 95 27.14 -11.26 -37.54
N ARG A 96 26.50 -10.38 -36.74
CA ARG A 96 26.44 -8.95 -37.02
C ARG A 96 27.60 -8.21 -36.34
N PRO A 97 28.14 -7.13 -36.94
CA PRO A 97 29.19 -6.36 -36.33
C PRO A 97 28.72 -5.66 -35.05
N VAL A 98 29.50 -5.77 -33.96
CA VAL A 98 29.32 -4.99 -32.75
C VAL A 98 29.64 -3.55 -33.06
N LYS A 99 28.76 -2.63 -32.70
CA LYS A 99 29.04 -1.19 -32.80
C LYS A 99 29.99 -0.77 -31.69
N ILE A 100 31.10 -0.18 -32.07
CA ILE A 100 32.12 0.34 -31.12
C ILE A 100 32.06 1.86 -31.15
N ARG A 101 31.97 2.44 -29.97
CA ARG A 101 32.17 3.90 -29.74
C ARG A 101 33.37 4.04 -28.84
N THR A 102 34.20 5.02 -29.10
CA THR A 102 35.43 5.29 -28.31
C THR A 102 35.35 6.67 -27.69
N ALA A 103 35.70 6.75 -26.42
CA ALA A 103 35.83 7.99 -25.67
C ALA A 103 37.24 8.07 -25.08
N ARG A 104 37.86 9.25 -25.11
CA ARG A 104 39.20 9.47 -24.59
C ARG A 104 39.22 9.88 -23.12
N ASN A 105 38.10 10.26 -22.60
CA ASN A 105 37.97 10.70 -21.21
C ASN A 105 36.51 10.52 -20.74
N LEU A 106 36.24 10.72 -19.45
CA LEU A 106 34.94 10.55 -18.85
C LEU A 106 33.89 11.56 -19.36
N THR A 107 34.33 12.78 -19.74
CA THR A 107 33.41 13.80 -20.29
C THR A 107 32.89 13.41 -21.66
N GLU A 108 33.73 12.85 -22.52
CA GLU A 108 33.31 12.30 -23.81
C GLU A 108 32.48 11.05 -23.64
N ALA A 109 32.87 10.16 -22.72
CA ALA A 109 32.10 8.97 -22.37
C ALA A 109 30.68 9.30 -21.92
N ALA A 110 30.50 10.30 -21.08
CA ALA A 110 29.17 10.74 -20.62
C ALA A 110 28.24 11.21 -21.77
N ARG A 111 28.83 11.83 -22.80
CA ARG A 111 28.08 12.26 -24.01
C ARG A 111 27.72 11.10 -24.94
N LEU A 112 28.57 10.05 -24.95
CA LEU A 112 28.35 8.86 -25.80
C LEU A 112 27.54 7.76 -25.10
N LEU A 113 27.30 7.91 -23.80
CA LEU A 113 26.51 6.99 -22.99
C LEU A 113 25.01 7.22 -23.24
N THR A 114 24.47 6.46 -24.15
CA THR A 114 23.05 6.48 -24.55
C THR A 114 22.42 5.14 -24.25
N ASP A 115 21.09 5.06 -24.26
CA ASP A 115 20.30 3.85 -23.92
C ASP A 115 20.63 2.62 -24.80
N ASP A 116 21.26 2.84 -25.97
CA ASP A 116 21.69 1.76 -26.86
C ASP A 116 23.08 1.18 -26.55
N VAL A 117 23.81 1.76 -25.58
CA VAL A 117 25.06 1.19 -25.08
C VAL A 117 24.73 -0.01 -24.19
N HIS A 118 25.33 -1.14 -24.44
CA HIS A 118 25.09 -2.38 -23.69
C HIS A 118 26.20 -2.67 -22.68
N CYS A 119 27.44 -2.35 -23.03
CA CYS A 119 28.61 -2.60 -22.22
C CYS A 119 29.64 -1.47 -22.34
N ILE A 120 30.38 -1.23 -21.27
CA ILE A 120 31.49 -0.28 -21.22
C ILE A 120 32.76 -1.10 -20.99
N LEU A 121 33.78 -0.87 -21.80
CA LEU A 121 35.15 -1.37 -21.61
C LEU A 121 35.99 -0.17 -21.14
N LEU A 122 36.46 -0.21 -19.91
CA LEU A 122 37.21 0.87 -19.29
C LEU A 122 38.65 0.48 -19.12
N ASP A 123 39.55 1.25 -19.70
CA ASP A 123 40.99 1.15 -19.42
C ASP A 123 41.29 1.68 -18.03
N LEU A 124 41.84 0.86 -17.15
CA LEU A 124 42.19 1.24 -15.79
C LEU A 124 43.44 2.15 -15.74
N ALA A 125 44.23 2.24 -16.82
CA ALA A 125 45.37 3.18 -16.92
C ALA A 125 44.90 4.61 -17.17
N LEU A 126 43.62 4.86 -17.41
CA LEU A 126 43.08 6.19 -17.71
C LEU A 126 43.19 7.12 -16.48
N PRO A 127 43.88 8.26 -16.59
CA PRO A 127 44.05 9.20 -15.48
C PRO A 127 42.71 9.86 -15.10
N CYS A 128 42.57 10.21 -13.83
CA CYS A 128 41.38 10.90 -13.31
C CYS A 128 41.35 12.39 -13.65
N ASP A 129 41.76 12.80 -14.84
CA ASP A 129 41.83 14.21 -15.20
C ASP A 129 40.46 14.86 -15.40
N GLY A 130 40.21 15.82 -14.53
CA GLY A 130 39.48 17.07 -14.73
C GLY A 130 38.10 17.04 -15.38
N ILE A 131 37.04 16.73 -14.61
CA ILE A 131 35.81 17.48 -14.81
C ILE A 131 35.92 18.73 -13.93
N VAL A 132 36.15 19.89 -14.54
CA VAL A 132 35.83 21.17 -13.92
C VAL A 132 34.33 21.12 -13.67
N GLU A 133 33.92 21.09 -12.41
CA GLU A 133 32.54 21.35 -12.03
C GLU A 133 32.22 22.77 -12.50
N ASP A 134 31.47 22.88 -13.59
CA ASP A 134 30.90 24.14 -14.04
C ASP A 134 29.84 24.54 -13.01
N ALA A 135 30.32 25.22 -11.96
CA ALA A 135 29.47 25.90 -11.01
C ALA A 135 28.79 27.06 -11.75
N GLY A 136 27.64 26.77 -12.33
CA GLY A 136 26.78 27.77 -12.93
C GLY A 136 26.43 28.85 -11.91
N GLU A 137 27.10 29.98 -12.01
CA GLU A 137 26.69 31.23 -11.39
C GLU A 137 25.31 31.61 -11.88
N ALA A 138 24.31 31.37 -11.06
CA ALA A 138 23.03 32.06 -11.15
C ALA A 138 22.96 33.09 -10.03
N GLY A 139 23.40 34.32 -10.37
CA GLY A 139 23.20 35.49 -9.54
C GLY A 139 21.72 35.79 -9.40
N GLY A 140 21.25 35.89 -8.18
CA GLY A 140 19.95 36.37 -7.80
C GLY A 140 19.93 36.79 -6.34
N ARG A 141 20.24 38.08 -6.11
CA ARG A 141 20.00 38.74 -4.81
C ARG A 141 18.52 38.70 -4.46
N ALA A 142 18.20 38.19 -3.27
CA ALA A 142 17.04 38.63 -2.54
C ALA A 142 17.34 38.60 -1.04
N ASP A 143 17.30 39.76 -0.44
CA ASP A 143 17.32 40.04 1.02
C ASP A 143 16.10 39.42 1.70
N GLY A 144 16.32 38.75 2.84
CA GLY A 144 15.28 38.36 3.78
C GLY A 144 15.89 37.86 5.11
N PRO A 145 15.24 38.03 6.27
CA PRO A 145 15.90 38.35 7.53
C PRO A 145 16.44 37.13 8.30
N ARG A 146 17.55 37.38 8.97
CA ARG A 146 18.25 36.57 9.98
C ARG A 146 17.29 36.06 11.06
N ALA A 147 17.26 34.75 11.27
CA ALA A 147 16.79 34.14 12.50
C ALA A 147 17.99 33.58 13.29
N ALA A 148 17.89 33.75 14.61
CA ALA A 148 18.96 33.61 15.59
C ALA A 148 19.47 32.16 15.81
N GLU A 149 20.77 32.02 16.02
CA GLU A 149 21.43 30.83 16.54
C GLU A 149 21.01 30.52 17.99
N PRO A 150 20.85 29.26 18.39
CA PRO A 150 20.85 28.86 19.80
C PRO A 150 22.26 28.55 20.28
N ALA A 151 22.60 29.03 21.46
CA ALA A 151 23.86 28.92 22.17
C ALA A 151 24.25 27.48 22.56
N PRO A 152 25.56 27.19 22.76
CA PRO A 152 26.05 25.87 23.13
C PRO A 152 25.91 25.59 24.64
N ALA A 153 25.57 24.35 24.99
CA ALA A 153 25.53 23.83 26.35
C ALA A 153 26.93 23.45 26.85
N PRO A 154 27.20 23.50 28.18
CA PRO A 154 28.53 23.46 28.75
C PRO A 154 29.12 22.04 28.91
N ALA A 155 30.46 22.00 28.82
CA ALA A 155 31.29 20.83 29.03
C ALA A 155 31.24 20.32 30.50
N ALA A 156 31.20 19.01 30.66
CA ALA A 156 31.58 18.34 31.90
C ALA A 156 32.90 17.57 31.64
N ALA A 157 33.85 17.82 32.50
CA ALA A 157 35.18 17.22 32.54
C ALA A 157 35.16 15.91 33.32
N ASP A 158 36.09 15.08 33.00
CA ASP A 158 36.97 14.27 33.84
C ASP A 158 36.94 12.76 33.69
N GLY A 159 38.13 12.21 33.38
CA GLY A 159 38.71 11.09 34.04
C GLY A 159 38.88 9.77 33.28
N GLY A 160 40.10 9.45 32.91
CA GLY A 160 40.59 8.07 32.97
C GLY A 160 41.11 7.46 31.65
N ALA A 161 42.43 7.37 31.62
CA ALA A 161 43.25 6.66 30.66
C ALA A 161 42.95 5.17 30.56
N ASP A 162 42.95 4.62 29.33
CA ASP A 162 43.75 3.43 29.04
C ASP A 162 43.95 3.30 27.53
N GLY A 163 45.21 3.15 27.14
CA GLY A 163 45.67 3.10 25.79
C GLY A 163 45.40 1.76 25.13
N ALA A 164 44.70 1.82 24.00
CA ALA A 164 44.76 0.82 22.93
C ALA A 164 45.50 1.43 21.76
N PRO A 165 46.44 0.71 21.09
CA PRO A 165 47.21 1.28 19.99
C PRO A 165 46.29 1.52 18.80
N GLU A 166 46.31 2.75 18.30
CA GLU A 166 45.77 3.09 16.98
C GLU A 166 46.40 2.16 15.94
N PRO A 167 45.61 1.58 15.01
CA PRO A 167 46.22 0.98 13.83
C PRO A 167 46.88 2.08 13.04
N ALA A 168 48.19 1.89 12.84
CA ALA A 168 49.05 2.78 12.07
C ALA A 168 48.35 3.21 10.78
N ALA A 169 48.15 4.51 10.65
CA ALA A 169 47.82 5.13 9.39
C ALA A 169 48.93 4.76 8.39
N SER A 170 48.59 3.85 7.47
CA SER A 170 49.41 3.62 6.28
C SER A 170 49.38 4.90 5.47
N ALA A 171 50.44 5.69 5.62
CA ALA A 171 50.67 6.86 4.81
C ALA A 171 51.03 6.45 3.39
N ALA A 172 50.72 7.33 2.48
CA ALA A 172 50.95 7.40 1.05
C ALA A 172 49.72 6.96 0.21
N GLY A 173 48.69 7.82 0.19
CA GLY A 173 47.71 7.83 -0.88
C GLY A 173 48.34 8.35 -2.16
N GLY A 174 48.79 7.43 -3.01
CA GLY A 174 48.81 7.70 -4.45
C GLY A 174 47.37 7.97 -4.93
N PRO A 175 47.15 8.61 -6.06
CA PRO A 175 45.84 8.82 -6.63
C PRO A 175 45.11 7.46 -6.65
N ASP A 176 43.88 7.41 -6.15
CA ASP A 176 43.13 6.18 -6.08
C ASP A 176 42.96 5.64 -7.52
N GLU A 177 43.75 4.63 -7.86
CA GLU A 177 43.87 4.08 -9.21
C GLU A 177 42.55 3.55 -9.76
N LEU A 178 41.53 3.33 -8.89
CA LEU A 178 40.20 2.89 -9.28
C LEU A 178 39.10 3.98 -9.17
N GLU A 179 39.49 5.22 -8.91
CA GLU A 179 38.52 6.33 -8.83
C GLU A 179 37.83 6.55 -10.19
N THR A 180 38.54 6.40 -11.30
CA THR A 180 37.92 6.44 -12.63
C THR A 180 36.87 5.36 -12.80
N LEU A 181 37.11 4.13 -12.35
CA LEU A 181 36.12 3.06 -12.35
C LEU A 181 34.89 3.39 -11.48
N ARG A 182 35.10 3.90 -10.26
CA ARG A 182 34.01 4.32 -9.38
C ARG A 182 33.15 5.42 -10.01
N ARG A 183 33.79 6.37 -10.71
CA ARG A 183 33.06 7.41 -11.45
C ARG A 183 32.24 6.84 -12.60
N VAL A 184 32.79 5.93 -13.39
CA VAL A 184 32.05 5.24 -14.48
C VAL A 184 30.86 4.44 -13.92
N LEU A 185 31.03 3.72 -12.83
CA LEU A 185 29.95 2.97 -12.18
C LEU A 185 28.82 3.87 -11.65
N ARG A 186 29.16 5.08 -11.18
CA ARG A 186 28.17 6.11 -10.78
C ARG A 186 27.44 6.70 -11.99
N LEU A 187 28.16 6.98 -13.07
CA LEU A 187 27.58 7.55 -14.29
C LEU A 187 26.70 6.56 -15.04
N ALA A 188 27.07 5.29 -15.02
CA ALA A 188 26.43 4.23 -15.80
C ALA A 188 25.89 3.07 -14.93
N PRO A 189 25.02 3.29 -13.94
CA PRO A 189 24.61 2.27 -12.97
C PRO A 189 23.85 1.10 -13.59
N ARG A 190 23.29 1.29 -14.79
CA ARG A 190 22.52 0.27 -15.52
C ARG A 190 23.33 -0.53 -16.53
N HIS A 191 24.58 -0.09 -16.83
CA HIS A 191 25.41 -0.70 -17.85
C HIS A 191 26.37 -1.71 -17.24
N ALA A 192 26.75 -2.72 -18.03
CA ALA A 192 27.83 -3.62 -17.67
C ALA A 192 29.17 -2.91 -17.89
N VAL A 193 30.10 -3.03 -16.93
CA VAL A 193 31.45 -2.42 -17.02
C VAL A 193 32.48 -3.55 -16.96
N LEU A 194 33.31 -3.65 -18.00
CA LEU A 194 34.50 -4.49 -18.06
C LEU A 194 35.71 -3.63 -17.83
N ALA A 195 36.63 -4.08 -17.00
CA ALA A 195 37.92 -3.41 -16.79
C ALA A 195 38.98 -3.95 -17.76
N LEU A 196 39.73 -3.09 -18.38
CA LEU A 196 40.90 -3.43 -19.21
C LEU A 196 42.18 -3.02 -18.47
N THR A 197 43.13 -3.94 -18.36
CA THR A 197 44.39 -3.71 -17.66
C THR A 197 45.53 -4.44 -18.36
N ASP A 198 46.76 -4.08 -18.04
CA ASP A 198 47.94 -4.77 -18.54
C ASP A 198 48.17 -6.10 -17.80
N GLY A 199 48.74 -7.09 -18.46
CA GLY A 199 48.88 -8.46 -17.94
C GLY A 199 49.74 -8.61 -16.67
N ALA A 200 50.46 -7.56 -16.26
CA ALA A 200 51.30 -7.57 -15.06
C ALA A 200 50.54 -7.24 -13.75
N ASP A 201 49.29 -6.77 -13.81
CA ASP A 201 48.55 -6.20 -12.67
C ASP A 201 47.29 -6.98 -12.30
N ALA A 202 47.50 -8.25 -11.96
CA ALA A 202 46.38 -9.15 -11.59
C ALA A 202 45.67 -8.72 -10.29
N GLU A 203 46.38 -8.05 -9.37
CA GLU A 203 45.81 -7.58 -8.10
C GLU A 203 44.84 -6.42 -8.34
N ARG A 204 45.19 -5.48 -9.18
CA ARG A 204 44.35 -4.37 -9.61
C ARG A 204 43.13 -4.84 -10.39
N ALA A 205 43.30 -5.85 -11.24
CA ALA A 205 42.20 -6.50 -11.95
C ALA A 205 41.16 -7.09 -10.97
N ALA A 206 41.63 -7.83 -9.97
CA ALA A 206 40.75 -8.42 -8.94
C ALA A 206 40.05 -7.34 -8.09
N GLU A 207 40.77 -6.22 -7.78
CA GLU A 207 40.16 -5.10 -7.05
C GLU A 207 39.11 -4.38 -7.86
N ALA A 208 39.26 -4.22 -9.16
CA ALA A 208 38.26 -3.64 -10.05
C ALA A 208 36.95 -4.42 -10.00
N VAL A 209 36.98 -5.76 -9.94
CA VAL A 209 35.80 -6.58 -9.77
C VAL A 209 35.14 -6.38 -8.39
N ARG A 210 35.96 -6.25 -7.32
CA ARG A 210 35.44 -5.97 -5.96
C ARG A 210 34.77 -4.59 -5.87
N VAL A 211 35.26 -3.62 -6.61
CA VAL A 211 34.68 -2.27 -6.70
C VAL A 211 33.36 -2.26 -7.49
N GLY A 212 33.14 -3.23 -8.41
CA GLY A 212 31.86 -3.38 -9.12
C GLY A 212 31.94 -3.57 -10.62
N ALA A 213 33.13 -3.73 -11.21
CA ALA A 213 33.27 -4.22 -12.59
C ALA A 213 32.67 -5.63 -12.69
N GLN A 214 32.05 -5.98 -13.80
CA GLN A 214 31.50 -7.30 -14.02
C GLN A 214 32.57 -8.36 -14.27
N ASP A 215 33.67 -7.95 -14.94
CA ASP A 215 34.82 -8.79 -15.21
C ASP A 215 36.03 -7.87 -15.57
N TYR A 216 37.20 -8.48 -15.78
CA TYR A 216 38.38 -7.81 -16.27
C TYR A 216 38.98 -8.57 -17.45
N LEU A 217 39.74 -7.87 -18.27
CA LEU A 217 40.47 -8.41 -19.43
C LEU A 217 41.89 -7.89 -19.42
N PHE A 218 42.81 -8.75 -19.82
CA PHE A 218 44.20 -8.32 -20.06
C PHE A 218 44.36 -7.88 -21.52
N ARG A 219 45.04 -6.76 -21.70
CA ARG A 219 45.21 -6.12 -23.00
C ARG A 219 46.00 -7.03 -24.00
N ASP A 220 46.98 -7.71 -23.51
CA ASP A 220 47.84 -8.64 -24.28
C ASP A 220 47.16 -9.97 -24.69
N GLU A 221 46.09 -10.34 -23.96
CA GLU A 221 45.30 -11.51 -24.24
C GLU A 221 44.01 -11.23 -25.04
N LEU A 222 43.80 -9.98 -25.42
CA LEU A 222 42.55 -9.51 -25.99
C LEU A 222 42.36 -10.00 -27.44
N ASP A 223 41.49 -10.97 -27.65
CA ASP A 223 41.01 -11.36 -28.98
C ASP A 223 39.48 -11.15 -29.15
N ALA A 224 39.00 -11.19 -30.39
CA ALA A 224 37.60 -10.93 -30.71
C ALA A 224 36.64 -11.95 -30.03
N GLY A 225 37.06 -13.20 -29.89
CA GLY A 225 36.27 -14.25 -29.30
C GLY A 225 36.13 -14.12 -27.80
N LEU A 226 37.26 -13.81 -27.11
CA LEU A 226 37.28 -13.58 -25.69
C LEU A 226 36.44 -12.35 -25.34
N LEU A 227 36.64 -11.23 -26.06
CA LEU A 227 35.91 -9.98 -25.79
C LEU A 227 34.42 -10.12 -26.05
N THR A 228 34.02 -10.77 -27.16
CA THR A 228 32.58 -11.01 -27.43
C THR A 228 31.94 -11.83 -26.34
N ARG A 229 32.61 -12.86 -25.84
CA ARG A 229 32.14 -13.70 -24.75
C ARG A 229 32.06 -12.96 -23.44
N ALA A 230 33.07 -12.18 -23.09
CA ALA A 230 33.10 -11.35 -21.88
C ALA A 230 31.97 -10.32 -21.88
N ILE A 231 31.74 -9.59 -22.97
CA ILE A 231 30.64 -8.63 -23.12
C ILE A 231 29.29 -9.32 -22.88
N ARG A 232 29.07 -10.48 -23.49
CA ARG A 232 27.82 -11.21 -23.34
C ARG A 232 27.58 -11.60 -21.88
N TYR A 233 28.56 -12.20 -21.23
CA TYR A 233 28.44 -12.58 -19.83
C TYR A 233 28.23 -11.36 -18.92
N ALA A 234 28.97 -10.29 -19.15
CA ALA A 234 28.82 -9.06 -18.38
C ALA A 234 27.41 -8.44 -18.52
N VAL A 235 26.89 -8.38 -19.74
CA VAL A 235 25.53 -7.84 -20.00
C VAL A 235 24.46 -8.71 -19.38
N GLU A 236 24.52 -10.05 -19.54
CA GLU A 236 23.53 -10.95 -18.96
C GLU A 236 23.60 -10.96 -17.43
N ARG A 237 24.81 -10.96 -16.85
CA ARG A 237 24.99 -10.83 -15.39
C ARG A 237 24.40 -9.52 -14.86
N LYS A 238 24.66 -8.39 -15.53
CA LYS A 238 24.11 -7.10 -15.14
C LYS A 238 22.57 -7.07 -15.22
N ARG A 239 22.00 -7.65 -16.27
CA ARG A 239 20.55 -7.79 -16.42
C ARG A 239 19.93 -8.62 -15.30
N ALA A 240 20.57 -9.75 -14.97
CA ALA A 240 20.12 -10.61 -13.88
C ALA A 240 20.18 -9.88 -12.53
N ASP A 241 21.26 -9.15 -12.24
CA ASP A 241 21.41 -8.35 -11.02
C ASP A 241 20.33 -7.26 -10.90
N LEU A 242 20.05 -6.54 -11.99
CA LEU A 242 19.02 -5.52 -12.04
C LEU A 242 17.62 -6.13 -11.85
N ALA A 243 17.31 -7.23 -12.53
CA ALA A 243 16.04 -7.93 -12.36
C ALA A 243 15.86 -8.43 -10.92
N GLN A 244 16.92 -8.98 -10.32
CA GLN A 244 16.89 -9.46 -8.93
C GLN A 244 16.65 -8.29 -7.93
N ARG A 245 17.31 -7.16 -8.14
CA ARG A 245 17.09 -5.95 -7.31
C ARG A 245 15.65 -5.46 -7.43
N GLN A 246 15.11 -5.37 -8.64
CA GLN A 246 13.72 -4.97 -8.89
C GLN A 246 12.72 -5.92 -8.22
N LEU A 247 12.95 -7.24 -8.31
CA LEU A 247 12.11 -8.23 -7.64
C LEU A 247 12.17 -8.10 -6.12
N THR A 248 13.36 -7.87 -5.56
CA THR A 248 13.54 -7.71 -4.11
C THR A 248 12.85 -6.44 -3.63
N GLU A 249 13.03 -5.32 -4.34
CA GLU A 249 12.39 -4.05 -4.03
C GLU A 249 10.86 -4.15 -4.14
N SER A 250 10.35 -4.78 -5.19
CA SER A 250 8.92 -5.03 -5.35
C SER A 250 8.35 -5.91 -4.23
N ARG A 251 9.08 -6.94 -3.80
CA ARG A 251 8.66 -7.80 -2.68
C ARG A 251 8.65 -7.05 -1.35
N LEU A 252 9.67 -6.25 -1.08
CA LEU A 252 9.74 -5.43 0.14
C LEU A 252 8.58 -4.42 0.18
N ARG A 253 8.34 -3.71 -0.91
CA ARG A 253 7.19 -2.81 -1.03
C ARG A 253 5.87 -3.55 -0.84
N ALA A 254 5.69 -4.72 -1.46
CA ALA A 254 4.48 -5.52 -1.28
C ALA A 254 4.29 -6.00 0.17
N GLN A 255 5.36 -6.36 0.87
CA GLN A 255 5.29 -6.75 2.28
C GLN A 255 4.96 -5.57 3.20
N GLU A 256 5.58 -4.41 2.97
CA GLU A 256 5.34 -3.19 3.72
C GLU A 256 3.90 -2.73 3.53
N ASN A 257 3.45 -2.78 2.33
CA ASN A 257 2.09 -2.52 1.90
C ASN A 257 1.09 -3.46 2.59
N ALA A 258 1.28 -4.75 2.53
CA ALA A 258 0.40 -5.73 3.20
C ALA A 258 0.41 -5.59 4.74
N ARG A 259 1.48 -5.02 5.32
CA ARG A 259 1.52 -4.69 6.74
C ARG A 259 0.68 -3.47 7.09
N LEU A 260 0.73 -2.44 6.24
CA LEU A 260 -0.08 -1.24 6.39
C LEU A 260 -1.58 -1.56 6.20
N GLU A 261 -1.96 -2.30 5.15
CA GLU A 261 -3.33 -2.75 4.94
C GLU A 261 -3.93 -3.46 6.17
N ARG A 262 -3.20 -4.41 6.74
CA ARG A 262 -3.67 -5.12 7.94
C ARG A 262 -3.84 -4.24 9.17
N GLY A 263 -3.10 -3.12 9.25
CA GLY A 263 -3.24 -2.14 10.32
C GLY A 263 -4.36 -1.13 10.09
N LEU A 264 -4.68 -0.84 8.84
CA LEU A 264 -5.61 0.21 8.43
C LEU A 264 -7.03 -0.32 8.19
N LEU A 265 -7.19 -1.55 7.67
CA LEU A 265 -8.51 -2.16 7.55
C LEU A 265 -9.09 -2.51 8.93
N PRO A 266 -10.35 -2.15 9.20
CA PRO A 266 -10.95 -2.36 10.51
C PRO A 266 -11.18 -3.83 10.79
N ARG A 267 -11.00 -4.21 12.06
CA ARG A 267 -11.56 -5.45 12.58
C ARG A 267 -12.93 -5.15 13.18
N PRO A 268 -14.00 -5.81 12.73
CA PRO A 268 -15.33 -5.62 13.29
C PRO A 268 -15.34 -6.00 14.76
N LEU A 269 -15.95 -5.18 15.60
CA LEU A 269 -16.11 -5.44 17.03
C LEU A 269 -17.56 -5.89 17.29
N LEU A 270 -17.87 -7.14 16.98
CA LEU A 270 -19.23 -7.72 17.00
C LEU A 270 -19.41 -8.84 18.03
N ASP A 271 -18.49 -8.98 18.99
CA ASP A 271 -18.56 -10.02 20.00
C ASP A 271 -19.89 -10.03 20.73
N GLY A 272 -20.54 -11.19 20.78
CA GLY A 272 -21.86 -11.37 21.38
C GLY A 272 -23.03 -10.85 20.55
N SER A 273 -22.83 -10.48 19.28
CA SER A 273 -23.90 -10.17 18.33
C SER A 273 -24.38 -11.43 17.61
N ASP A 274 -25.68 -11.48 17.28
CA ASP A 274 -26.26 -12.50 16.40
C ASP A 274 -26.06 -12.18 14.90
N LEU A 275 -25.38 -11.10 14.57
CA LEU A 275 -25.16 -10.66 13.20
C LEU A 275 -23.95 -11.33 12.58
N ARG A 276 -24.07 -11.74 11.32
CA ARG A 276 -22.96 -12.13 10.47
C ARG A 276 -22.47 -10.90 9.71
N PHE A 277 -21.15 -10.79 9.59
CA PHE A 277 -20.47 -9.70 8.93
C PHE A 277 -19.60 -10.25 7.82
N ALA A 278 -19.65 -9.63 6.66
CA ALA A 278 -18.69 -9.81 5.58
C ALA A 278 -18.34 -8.45 4.99
N ALA A 279 -17.07 -8.25 4.63
CA ALA A 279 -16.64 -7.05 3.94
C ALA A 279 -15.59 -7.38 2.89
N ARG A 280 -15.52 -6.55 1.86
CA ARG A 280 -14.49 -6.58 0.83
C ARG A 280 -14.05 -5.16 0.54
N TYR A 281 -12.76 -5.02 0.35
CA TYR A 281 -12.13 -3.79 -0.08
C TYR A 281 -11.23 -4.07 -1.28
N ARG A 282 -11.29 -3.26 -2.30
CA ARG A 282 -10.36 -3.29 -3.44
C ARG A 282 -9.97 -1.87 -3.82
N PRO A 283 -8.68 -1.54 -3.80
CA PRO A 283 -8.22 -0.26 -4.31
C PRO A 283 -8.40 -0.17 -5.84
N GLY A 284 -8.66 1.01 -6.32
CA GLY A 284 -8.79 1.34 -7.74
C GLY A 284 -7.46 1.29 -8.50
N ARG A 285 -7.39 1.98 -9.64
CA ARG A 285 -6.22 1.97 -10.55
C ARG A 285 -4.95 2.58 -9.97
N SER A 286 -5.05 3.45 -8.99
CA SER A 286 -3.87 3.94 -8.31
C SER A 286 -3.22 2.74 -7.62
N ARG A 287 -1.96 2.47 -7.89
CA ARG A 287 -1.16 1.45 -7.20
C ARG A 287 -1.00 1.74 -5.70
N ALA A 288 -1.81 2.65 -5.17
CA ALA A 288 -1.97 2.91 -3.77
C ALA A 288 -2.67 1.71 -3.11
N LEU A 289 -2.30 1.43 -1.91
CA LEU A 289 -2.76 0.30 -1.12
C LEU A 289 -4.14 0.47 -0.54
N LEU A 290 -4.49 1.72 -0.28
CA LEU A 290 -5.75 2.17 0.25
C LEU A 290 -6.10 3.46 -0.50
N GLY A 291 -7.37 3.61 -0.78
CA GLY A 291 -7.93 4.85 -1.27
C GLY A 291 -8.77 5.55 -0.21
N GLY A 292 -9.61 6.49 -0.65
CA GLY A 292 -10.49 7.27 0.19
C GLY A 292 -11.58 6.48 0.91
N ASP A 293 -11.88 5.27 0.44
CA ASP A 293 -12.92 4.39 0.99
C ASP A 293 -12.59 3.87 2.39
N PHE A 294 -13.54 3.94 3.29
CA PHE A 294 -13.40 3.43 4.65
C PHE A 294 -14.73 2.86 5.19
N TYR A 295 -14.63 1.90 6.09
CA TYR A 295 -15.79 1.31 6.76
C TYR A 295 -15.44 0.87 8.17
N ASP A 296 -16.46 0.70 9.02
CA ASP A 296 -16.30 0.10 10.35
C ASP A 296 -17.60 -0.50 10.86
N THR A 297 -17.49 -1.38 11.85
CA THR A 297 -18.64 -1.96 12.53
C THR A 297 -18.30 -2.26 13.97
N VAL A 298 -19.07 -1.74 14.90
CA VAL A 298 -18.87 -1.93 16.33
C VAL A 298 -20.19 -2.24 17.04
N ARG A 299 -20.13 -3.05 18.11
CA ARG A 299 -21.23 -3.27 19.04
C ARG A 299 -20.94 -2.52 20.33
N THR A 300 -21.87 -1.69 20.77
CA THR A 300 -21.80 -0.95 22.03
C THR A 300 -22.32 -1.79 23.21
N GLN A 301 -22.10 -1.33 24.44
CA GLN A 301 -22.45 -2.06 25.65
C GLN A 301 -23.94 -2.28 25.83
N ASP A 302 -24.78 -1.38 25.30
CA ASP A 302 -26.23 -1.51 25.28
C ASP A 302 -26.74 -2.56 24.29
N GLY A 303 -25.84 -3.15 23.50
CA GLY A 303 -26.14 -4.17 22.51
C GLY A 303 -26.47 -3.64 21.12
N THR A 304 -26.49 -2.33 20.91
CA THR A 304 -26.66 -1.71 19.59
C THR A 304 -25.46 -2.02 18.71
N VAL A 305 -25.71 -2.37 17.47
CA VAL A 305 -24.64 -2.55 16.45
C VAL A 305 -24.65 -1.34 15.53
N HIS A 306 -23.54 -0.65 15.50
CA HIS A 306 -23.30 0.48 14.63
C HIS A 306 -22.40 0.05 13.47
N ALA A 307 -22.80 0.41 12.27
CA ALA A 307 -22.00 0.20 11.05
C ALA A 307 -21.90 1.50 10.28
N MET A 308 -20.78 1.70 9.64
CA MET A 308 -20.58 2.82 8.71
C MET A 308 -19.77 2.40 7.51
N ILE A 309 -19.99 3.10 6.41
CA ILE A 309 -19.16 3.09 5.20
C ILE A 309 -19.12 4.51 4.66
N GLY A 310 -17.98 4.91 4.14
CA GLY A 310 -17.79 6.24 3.57
C GLY A 310 -16.69 6.27 2.55
N ASP A 311 -16.61 7.36 1.84
CA ASP A 311 -15.61 7.64 0.82
C ASP A 311 -15.19 9.11 0.91
N VAL A 312 -13.87 9.35 0.87
CA VAL A 312 -13.26 10.68 0.82
C VAL A 312 -13.03 11.06 -0.65
N SER A 313 -13.54 12.21 -1.07
CA SER A 313 -13.39 12.70 -2.44
C SER A 313 -11.93 12.83 -2.85
N GLY A 314 -11.57 12.23 -4.00
CA GLY A 314 -10.20 12.21 -4.51
C GLY A 314 -9.55 10.84 -4.36
N HIS A 315 -8.27 10.75 -4.70
CA HIS A 315 -7.54 9.48 -4.66
C HIS A 315 -6.07 9.73 -4.32
N GLY A 316 -5.57 8.99 -3.38
CA GLY A 316 -4.16 9.07 -3.02
C GLY A 316 -3.91 8.76 -1.54
N PRO A 317 -2.65 8.88 -1.10
CA PRO A 317 -2.28 8.59 0.28
C PRO A 317 -2.86 9.56 1.31
N ASP A 318 -3.11 10.82 0.93
CA ASP A 318 -3.65 11.83 1.84
C ASP A 318 -5.15 11.59 2.08
N GLU A 319 -5.92 11.26 1.03
CA GLU A 319 -7.33 10.87 1.12
C GLU A 319 -7.49 9.55 1.89
N ALA A 320 -6.60 8.59 1.67
CA ALA A 320 -6.58 7.35 2.43
C ALA A 320 -6.29 7.57 3.92
N ALA A 321 -5.36 8.47 4.26
CA ALA A 321 -5.07 8.84 5.65
C ALA A 321 -6.29 9.49 6.31
N LEU A 322 -6.92 10.44 5.64
CA LEU A 322 -8.13 11.12 6.11
C LEU A 322 -9.30 10.13 6.32
N GLY A 323 -9.47 9.15 5.42
CA GLY A 323 -10.47 8.08 5.58
C GLY A 323 -10.24 7.25 6.85
N VAL A 324 -8.99 6.93 7.18
CA VAL A 324 -8.62 6.25 8.44
C VAL A 324 -8.89 7.12 9.65
N GLU A 325 -8.57 8.40 9.62
CA GLU A 325 -8.82 9.37 10.69
C GLU A 325 -10.32 9.50 10.97
N LEU A 326 -11.12 9.67 9.94
CA LEU A 326 -12.58 9.72 10.04
C LEU A 326 -13.16 8.43 10.62
N ARG A 327 -12.66 7.27 10.20
CA ARG A 327 -13.06 5.97 10.74
C ARG A 327 -12.75 5.85 12.24
N ILE A 328 -11.55 6.24 12.66
CA ILE A 328 -11.15 6.19 14.07
C ILE A 328 -11.97 7.18 14.90
N ALA A 329 -12.17 8.39 14.38
CA ALA A 329 -13.02 9.41 15.02
C ALA A 329 -14.45 8.90 15.17
N TRP A 330 -15.05 8.34 14.11
CA TRP A 330 -16.38 7.73 14.16
C TRP A 330 -16.48 6.65 15.24
N ARG A 331 -15.51 5.73 15.31
CA ARG A 331 -15.49 4.67 16.34
C ARG A 331 -15.45 5.25 17.76
N ALA A 332 -14.61 6.26 17.99
CA ALA A 332 -14.48 6.91 19.28
C ALA A 332 -15.78 7.64 19.69
N LEU A 333 -16.39 8.38 18.75
CA LEU A 333 -17.65 9.08 18.97
C LEU A 333 -18.80 8.11 19.22
N THR A 334 -18.86 6.99 18.51
CA THR A 334 -19.86 5.92 18.72
C THR A 334 -19.73 5.31 20.11
N PHE A 335 -18.51 5.01 20.58
CA PHE A 335 -18.28 4.53 21.95
C PHE A 335 -18.58 5.58 23.01
N ALA A 336 -18.47 6.86 22.68
CA ALA A 336 -18.92 7.96 23.54
C ALA A 336 -20.44 8.13 23.58
N GLY A 337 -21.20 7.34 22.80
CA GLY A 337 -22.66 7.32 22.79
C GLY A 337 -23.30 8.24 21.75
N LEU A 338 -22.51 8.89 20.87
CA LEU A 338 -23.06 9.71 19.80
C LEU A 338 -23.62 8.82 18.68
N CYS A 339 -24.70 9.24 18.05
CA CYS A 339 -25.29 8.60 16.88
C CYS A 339 -26.05 9.60 16.02
N GLY A 340 -26.39 9.22 14.79
CA GLY A 340 -27.22 10.02 13.88
C GLY A 340 -26.63 11.39 13.57
N ASP A 341 -27.47 12.42 13.54
CA ASP A 341 -27.13 13.80 13.19
C ASP A 341 -26.01 14.41 14.05
N GLU A 342 -26.01 14.14 15.35
CA GLU A 342 -25.02 14.65 16.29
C GLU A 342 -23.61 14.05 16.01
N LEU A 343 -23.56 12.75 15.75
CA LEU A 343 -22.33 12.07 15.36
C LEU A 343 -21.78 12.65 14.06
N LEU A 344 -22.63 12.74 13.02
CA LEU A 344 -22.22 13.24 11.71
C LEU A 344 -21.79 14.70 11.75
N GLY A 345 -22.49 15.55 12.51
CA GLY A 345 -22.10 16.94 12.74
C GLY A 345 -20.78 17.10 13.47
N THR A 346 -20.43 16.15 14.36
CA THR A 346 -19.13 16.15 15.02
C THR A 346 -18.04 15.65 14.09
N LEU A 347 -18.34 14.61 13.30
CA LEU A 347 -17.42 14.06 12.32
C LEU A 347 -17.11 15.06 11.19
N GLN A 348 -18.10 15.85 10.75
CA GLN A 348 -17.87 16.96 9.82
C GLN A 348 -16.83 17.94 10.35
N ARG A 349 -16.91 18.33 11.63
CA ARG A 349 -15.90 19.22 12.24
C ARG A 349 -14.50 18.60 12.25
N VAL A 350 -14.40 17.29 12.47
CA VAL A 350 -13.10 16.58 12.32
C VAL A 350 -12.60 16.72 10.89
N LEU A 351 -13.42 16.38 9.89
CA LEU A 351 -13.06 16.51 8.48
C LEU A 351 -12.60 17.93 8.12
N GLU A 352 -13.33 18.96 8.58
CA GLU A 352 -13.02 20.37 8.28
C GLU A 352 -11.68 20.83 8.86
N HIS A 353 -11.19 20.19 9.93
CA HIS A 353 -9.88 20.50 10.54
C HIS A 353 -8.73 19.67 9.95
N GLU A 354 -8.99 18.44 9.53
CA GLU A 354 -7.95 17.53 9.07
C GLU A 354 -7.73 17.57 7.54
N ARG A 355 -8.73 18.00 6.75
CA ARG A 355 -8.63 18.06 5.29
C ARG A 355 -7.58 19.08 4.82
N ALA A 356 -6.80 18.73 3.80
CA ALA A 356 -5.75 19.57 3.25
C ALA A 356 -6.27 20.85 2.57
N ASN A 357 -7.50 20.84 2.06
CA ASN A 357 -8.16 22.00 1.45
C ASN A 357 -9.69 21.89 1.55
N GLU A 358 -10.39 22.99 1.27
CA GLU A 358 -11.84 23.09 1.39
C GLU A 358 -12.63 22.31 0.31
N GLU A 359 -11.98 21.85 -0.75
CA GLU A 359 -12.60 21.06 -1.82
C GLU A 359 -12.80 19.60 -1.43
N ILE A 360 -12.05 19.11 -0.42
CA ILE A 360 -12.17 17.75 0.07
C ILE A 360 -13.44 17.62 0.93
N PHE A 361 -14.26 16.66 0.57
CA PHE A 361 -15.47 16.27 1.29
C PHE A 361 -15.51 14.76 1.47
N ALA A 362 -16.43 14.25 2.29
CA ALA A 362 -16.60 12.81 2.44
C ALA A 362 -18.07 12.42 2.36
N THR A 363 -18.37 11.37 1.63
CA THR A 363 -19.68 10.73 1.66
C THR A 363 -19.73 9.69 2.77
N LEU A 364 -20.87 9.53 3.44
CA LEU A 364 -21.00 8.60 4.55
C LEU A 364 -22.42 8.04 4.67
N CYS A 365 -22.50 6.72 4.91
CA CYS A 365 -23.70 6.04 5.35
C CYS A 365 -23.47 5.45 6.75
N THR A 366 -24.34 5.75 7.70
CA THR A 366 -24.34 5.13 9.03
C THR A 366 -25.63 4.37 9.28
N VAL A 367 -25.50 3.21 9.95
CA VAL A 367 -26.63 2.35 10.32
C VAL A 367 -26.49 1.92 11.77
N ASP A 368 -27.47 2.24 12.59
CA ASP A 368 -27.55 1.85 14.00
C ASP A 368 -28.64 0.78 14.17
N ILE A 369 -28.25 -0.46 14.35
CA ILE A 369 -29.15 -1.62 14.49
C ILE A 369 -29.48 -1.79 15.96
N ALA A 370 -30.77 -1.77 16.29
CA ALA A 370 -31.24 -1.96 17.66
C ALA A 370 -30.79 -3.31 18.24
N PRO A 371 -30.65 -3.43 19.58
CA PRO A 371 -30.16 -4.66 20.23
C PRO A 371 -31.01 -5.90 19.91
N ASP A 372 -32.31 -5.74 19.61
CA ASP A 372 -33.16 -6.82 19.19
C ASP A 372 -33.00 -7.25 17.73
N GLY A 373 -32.20 -6.47 16.95
CA GLY A 373 -31.88 -6.68 15.55
C GLY A 373 -33.09 -6.56 14.60
N ARG A 374 -34.19 -5.93 15.01
CA ARG A 374 -35.43 -5.84 14.23
C ARG A 374 -35.69 -4.48 13.61
N SER A 375 -34.97 -3.49 14.05
CA SER A 375 -35.04 -2.12 13.53
C SER A 375 -33.67 -1.49 13.44
N ALA A 376 -33.55 -0.50 12.58
CA ALA A 376 -32.35 0.29 12.46
C ALA A 376 -32.67 1.77 12.21
N GLY A 377 -31.77 2.65 12.66
CA GLY A 377 -31.70 4.03 12.23
C GLY A 377 -30.65 4.18 11.13
N VAL A 378 -30.96 4.87 10.05
CA VAL A 378 -30.06 5.08 8.92
C VAL A 378 -29.91 6.57 8.67
N CYS A 379 -28.67 7.06 8.56
CA CYS A 379 -28.37 8.42 8.08
C CYS A 379 -27.49 8.33 6.83
N LEU A 380 -27.77 9.18 5.86
CA LEU A 380 -27.01 9.29 4.60
C LEU A 380 -26.46 10.72 4.48
N ALA A 381 -25.17 10.81 4.28
CA ALA A 381 -24.45 12.06 4.00
C ALA A 381 -23.87 11.98 2.57
N GLY A 382 -24.69 12.27 1.57
CA GLY A 382 -24.29 12.22 0.15
C GLY A 382 -23.91 10.84 -0.38
N HIS A 383 -24.13 9.77 0.39
CA HIS A 383 -23.65 8.42 0.09
C HIS A 383 -24.73 7.57 -0.63
N PRO A 384 -24.34 6.58 -1.46
CA PRO A 384 -25.27 5.65 -2.07
C PRO A 384 -26.15 4.93 -1.04
N SER A 385 -27.43 4.71 -1.43
CA SER A 385 -28.38 4.07 -0.55
C SER A 385 -28.09 2.57 -0.39
N PRO A 386 -28.15 2.02 0.84
CA PRO A 386 -27.94 0.60 1.07
C PRO A 386 -28.96 -0.29 0.37
N LEU A 387 -28.54 -1.49 -0.03
CA LEU A 387 -29.42 -2.56 -0.46
C LEU A 387 -29.94 -3.35 0.74
N PHE A 388 -31.24 -3.55 0.82
CA PHE A 388 -31.91 -4.30 1.88
C PHE A 388 -32.71 -5.45 1.30
N ALA A 389 -32.56 -6.63 1.87
CA ALA A 389 -33.42 -7.81 1.60
C ALA A 389 -33.99 -8.35 2.91
N GLY A 390 -35.31 -8.45 2.98
CA GLY A 390 -36.00 -9.11 4.09
C GLY A 390 -35.87 -10.63 4.04
N GLY A 391 -36.20 -11.30 5.12
CA GLY A 391 -36.22 -12.76 5.18
C GLY A 391 -37.25 -13.43 4.25
N GLY A 392 -37.12 -14.76 4.12
CA GLY A 392 -38.09 -15.56 3.35
C GLY A 392 -37.93 -15.46 1.83
N GLY A 393 -36.77 -15.06 1.34
CA GLY A 393 -36.48 -14.94 -0.11
C GLY A 393 -37.04 -13.68 -0.75
N ALA A 394 -37.30 -12.64 0.05
CA ALA A 394 -37.72 -11.34 -0.47
C ALA A 394 -36.66 -10.78 -1.40
N ALA A 395 -37.06 -10.18 -2.51
CA ALA A 395 -36.17 -9.52 -3.43
C ALA A 395 -35.48 -8.34 -2.73
N PRO A 396 -34.17 -8.13 -2.97
CA PRO A 396 -33.48 -6.96 -2.47
C PRO A 396 -34.05 -5.67 -3.09
N ARG A 397 -33.95 -4.59 -2.35
CA ARG A 397 -34.37 -3.25 -2.76
C ARG A 397 -33.45 -2.22 -2.19
N LEU A 398 -33.37 -1.05 -2.80
CA LEU A 398 -32.73 0.11 -2.23
C LEU A 398 -33.55 0.62 -1.03
N LEU A 399 -32.87 1.02 0.03
CA LEU A 399 -33.53 1.79 1.08
C LEU A 399 -33.88 3.18 0.51
N PRO A 400 -35.07 3.75 0.82
CA PRO A 400 -35.41 5.10 0.38
C PRO A 400 -34.42 6.13 0.96
N TYR A 401 -34.03 7.12 0.15
CA TYR A 401 -33.06 8.15 0.54
C TYR A 401 -33.59 9.59 0.39
N ASP A 402 -34.89 9.74 0.33
CA ASP A 402 -35.57 11.04 0.13
C ASP A 402 -35.19 12.09 1.22
N GLU A 403 -34.64 11.65 2.34
CA GLU A 403 -34.21 12.45 3.46
C GLU A 403 -32.67 12.44 3.63
N SER A 404 -31.89 12.25 2.55
CA SER A 404 -30.44 12.29 2.59
C SER A 404 -29.92 13.71 2.84
N GLY A 405 -28.94 13.84 3.73
CA GLY A 405 -28.18 15.10 3.89
C GLY A 405 -27.04 15.21 2.89
N PRO A 406 -26.41 16.39 2.77
CA PRO A 406 -25.25 16.59 1.91
C PRO A 406 -24.04 15.79 2.41
N ALA A 407 -23.03 15.55 1.56
CA ALA A 407 -21.75 15.01 2.01
C ALA A 407 -21.12 15.90 3.08
N LEU A 408 -20.34 15.31 3.97
CA LEU A 408 -19.61 16.01 5.02
C LEU A 408 -18.63 17.01 4.40
N GLY A 409 -18.58 18.22 4.93
CA GLY A 409 -17.66 19.26 4.46
C GLY A 409 -18.17 20.13 3.31
N LEU A 410 -19.31 19.78 2.67
CA LEU A 410 -19.89 20.58 1.59
C LEU A 410 -20.67 21.80 2.08
N LEU A 411 -21.45 21.64 3.14
CA LEU A 411 -22.31 22.72 3.64
C LEU A 411 -22.11 22.91 5.14
N PRO A 412 -21.80 24.13 5.60
CA PRO A 412 -21.77 24.44 7.03
C PRO A 412 -23.19 24.25 7.61
N GLN A 413 -23.29 23.73 8.82
CA GLN A 413 -24.56 23.49 9.53
C GLN A 413 -25.50 22.50 8.81
N ALA A 414 -24.97 21.58 8.00
CA ALA A 414 -25.72 20.49 7.41
C ALA A 414 -26.44 19.65 8.47
N ARG A 415 -27.52 18.98 8.04
CA ARG A 415 -28.30 18.06 8.88
C ARG A 415 -28.47 16.74 8.16
N TRP A 416 -28.47 15.68 8.95
CA TRP A 416 -28.60 14.30 8.45
C TRP A 416 -29.74 13.59 9.19
N PRO A 417 -30.97 13.72 8.69
CA PRO A 417 -32.13 13.11 9.33
C PRO A 417 -31.94 11.60 9.49
N ARG A 418 -32.26 11.10 10.67
CA ARG A 418 -32.19 9.67 10.98
C ARG A 418 -33.50 8.98 10.58
N ARG A 419 -33.43 8.15 9.55
CA ARG A 419 -34.56 7.36 9.09
C ARG A 419 -34.66 6.06 9.87
N HIS A 420 -35.84 5.74 10.39
CA HIS A 420 -36.11 4.46 11.03
C HIS A 420 -36.60 3.41 10.01
N VAL A 421 -35.96 2.24 10.03
CA VAL A 421 -36.23 1.14 9.12
C VAL A 421 -36.57 -0.10 9.94
N THR A 422 -37.72 -0.76 9.61
CA THR A 422 -38.06 -2.07 10.17
C THR A 422 -37.35 -3.16 9.37
N LEU A 423 -36.47 -3.91 10.03
CA LEU A 423 -35.66 -4.97 9.41
C LEU A 423 -36.37 -6.34 9.48
N GLY A 424 -37.14 -6.60 10.52
CA GLY A 424 -37.77 -7.90 10.74
C GLY A 424 -36.90 -8.90 11.49
N ARG A 425 -37.19 -10.19 11.38
CA ARG A 425 -36.42 -11.24 12.10
C ARG A 425 -35.16 -11.69 11.37
N SER A 426 -35.27 -11.81 10.06
CA SER A 426 -34.20 -12.27 9.18
C SER A 426 -34.05 -11.27 8.04
N TRP A 427 -32.82 -10.87 7.75
CA TRP A 427 -32.54 -9.83 6.76
C TRP A 427 -31.08 -9.82 6.35
N SER A 428 -30.82 -9.18 5.21
CA SER A 428 -29.46 -8.81 4.73
C SER A 428 -29.45 -7.33 4.39
N LEU A 429 -28.42 -6.62 4.80
CA LEU A 429 -28.15 -5.22 4.49
C LEU A 429 -26.77 -5.09 3.89
N MET A 430 -26.68 -4.59 2.66
CA MET A 430 -25.43 -4.34 1.95
C MET A 430 -25.22 -2.83 1.81
N MET A 431 -24.09 -2.35 2.31
CA MET A 431 -23.59 -0.99 2.15
C MET A 431 -22.39 -1.03 1.19
N TYR A 432 -22.24 -0.03 0.35
CA TYR A 432 -21.20 -0.03 -0.69
C TYR A 432 -20.85 1.41 -1.10
N THR A 433 -19.60 1.64 -1.51
CA THR A 433 -19.14 2.90 -2.08
C THR A 433 -19.46 2.99 -3.57
N ASP A 434 -19.39 4.19 -4.12
CA ASP A 434 -19.80 4.47 -5.49
C ASP A 434 -18.91 3.80 -6.55
N GLY A 435 -17.63 3.50 -6.23
CA GLY A 435 -16.77 2.73 -7.11
C GLY A 435 -17.35 1.37 -7.54
N LEU A 436 -18.30 0.81 -6.75
CA LEU A 436 -19.01 -0.41 -7.14
C LEU A 436 -20.07 -0.17 -8.25
N ILE A 437 -20.55 1.05 -8.39
CA ILE A 437 -21.65 1.41 -9.31
C ILE A 437 -21.25 2.39 -10.41
N GLU A 438 -20.05 2.98 -10.33
CA GLU A 438 -19.52 3.91 -11.32
C GLU A 438 -18.96 3.23 -12.58
N GLY A 439 -18.72 1.94 -12.53
CA GLY A 439 -18.31 1.13 -13.65
C GLY A 439 -19.32 1.09 -14.79
N HIS A 440 -18.90 0.54 -15.92
CA HIS A 440 -19.72 0.44 -17.13
C HIS A 440 -20.65 -0.78 -17.10
N VAL A 441 -21.79 -0.68 -17.83
CA VAL A 441 -22.73 -1.80 -18.00
C VAL A 441 -22.13 -2.93 -18.84
N ASP A 442 -21.25 -2.58 -19.80
CA ASP A 442 -20.49 -3.52 -20.61
C ASP A 442 -19.24 -2.85 -21.23
N ASP A 443 -18.33 -3.63 -21.83
CA ASP A 443 -17.09 -3.17 -22.48
C ASP A 443 -17.29 -2.18 -23.64
N ARG A 444 -18.50 -2.03 -24.15
CA ARG A 444 -18.84 -1.24 -25.34
C ARG A 444 -19.70 -0.03 -25.02
N SER A 445 -20.33 -0.01 -23.87
CA SER A 445 -21.21 1.07 -23.41
C SER A 445 -20.44 2.05 -22.51
N ARG A 446 -20.76 3.34 -22.66
CA ARG A 446 -20.35 4.37 -21.68
C ARG A 446 -21.40 4.57 -20.59
N GLU A 447 -22.46 3.76 -20.60
CA GLU A 447 -23.49 3.80 -19.58
C GLU A 447 -22.96 3.24 -18.27
N ARG A 448 -23.13 4.00 -17.19
CA ARG A 448 -22.71 3.56 -15.85
C ARG A 448 -23.68 2.49 -15.33
N LEU A 449 -23.15 1.53 -14.59
CA LEU A 449 -23.92 0.46 -13.97
C LEU A 449 -25.02 1.03 -13.08
N GLY A 450 -24.70 2.03 -12.26
CA GLY A 450 -25.62 2.67 -11.35
C GLY A 450 -26.17 1.74 -10.28
N GLN A 451 -26.99 2.30 -9.38
CA GLN A 451 -27.58 1.54 -8.29
C GLN A 451 -28.57 0.44 -8.78
N GLN A 452 -29.25 0.69 -9.89
CA GLN A 452 -30.18 -0.28 -10.44
C GLN A 452 -29.46 -1.50 -11.02
N GLY A 453 -28.36 -1.31 -11.73
CA GLY A 453 -27.54 -2.40 -12.26
C GLY A 453 -26.96 -3.27 -11.13
N LEU A 454 -26.46 -2.64 -10.06
CA LEU A 454 -26.00 -3.36 -8.89
C LEU A 454 -27.15 -4.16 -8.21
N LEU A 455 -28.33 -3.55 -8.09
CA LEU A 455 -29.52 -4.22 -7.54
C LEU A 455 -29.88 -5.46 -8.36
N ASP A 456 -29.80 -5.39 -9.67
CA ASP A 456 -30.11 -6.51 -10.57
C ASP A 456 -29.07 -7.65 -10.41
N ILE A 457 -27.78 -7.33 -10.32
CA ILE A 457 -26.70 -8.29 -10.06
C ILE A 457 -26.94 -8.99 -8.72
N VAL A 458 -27.11 -8.23 -7.64
CA VAL A 458 -27.33 -8.77 -6.29
C VAL A 458 -28.60 -9.63 -6.25
N SER A 459 -29.68 -9.18 -6.91
CA SER A 459 -30.95 -9.93 -7.01
C SER A 459 -30.76 -11.28 -7.71
N LEU A 460 -29.97 -11.31 -8.79
CA LEU A 460 -29.64 -12.53 -9.52
C LEU A 460 -28.87 -13.50 -8.63
N ARG A 461 -27.77 -13.03 -8.00
CA ARG A 461 -26.93 -13.88 -7.15
C ARG A 461 -27.66 -14.40 -5.92
N MET A 462 -28.51 -13.57 -5.32
CA MET A 462 -29.35 -14.02 -4.20
C MET A 462 -30.37 -15.09 -4.61
N ARG A 463 -30.94 -15.02 -5.81
CA ARG A 463 -31.83 -16.07 -6.38
C ARG A 463 -31.09 -17.37 -6.65
N GLU A 464 -29.82 -17.30 -7.04
CA GLU A 464 -28.91 -18.44 -7.21
C GLU A 464 -28.44 -19.04 -5.86
N GLY A 465 -28.87 -18.48 -4.74
CA GLY A 465 -28.55 -18.96 -3.40
C GLY A 465 -27.28 -18.41 -2.78
N ALA A 466 -26.64 -17.42 -3.41
CA ALA A 466 -25.48 -16.77 -2.81
C ALA A 466 -25.86 -15.98 -1.55
N ARG A 467 -25.05 -16.09 -0.49
CA ARG A 467 -25.23 -15.42 0.81
C ARG A 467 -23.84 -15.11 1.40
N GLY A 468 -23.78 -14.15 2.34
CA GLY A 468 -22.55 -13.81 3.05
C GLY A 468 -21.40 -13.45 2.11
N GLU A 469 -20.22 -13.95 2.41
CA GLU A 469 -19.00 -13.70 1.61
C GLU A 469 -19.15 -14.10 0.13
N ARG A 470 -19.84 -15.21 -0.15
CA ARG A 470 -20.07 -15.66 -1.53
C ARG A 470 -20.91 -14.68 -2.34
N LEU A 471 -21.87 -14.00 -1.69
CA LEU A 471 -22.67 -12.96 -2.35
C LEU A 471 -21.77 -11.76 -2.72
N LEU A 472 -20.94 -11.28 -1.78
CA LEU A 472 -20.00 -10.18 -2.04
C LEU A 472 -19.03 -10.53 -3.14
N GLU A 473 -18.40 -11.69 -3.07
CA GLU A 473 -17.40 -12.13 -4.04
C GLU A 473 -17.99 -12.25 -5.46
N SER A 474 -19.18 -12.86 -5.57
CA SER A 474 -19.84 -12.99 -6.88
C SER A 474 -20.29 -11.66 -7.45
N ALA A 475 -20.86 -10.76 -6.63
CA ALA A 475 -21.25 -9.42 -7.08
C ALA A 475 -20.05 -8.59 -7.54
N MET A 476 -18.98 -8.57 -6.76
CA MET A 476 -17.75 -7.86 -7.13
C MET A 476 -17.09 -8.45 -8.40
N THR A 477 -17.12 -9.78 -8.56
CA THR A 477 -16.60 -10.43 -9.77
C THR A 477 -17.41 -10.05 -11.02
N ASP A 478 -18.74 -9.94 -10.88
CA ASP A 478 -19.58 -9.50 -11.99
C ASP A 478 -19.30 -8.05 -12.38
N VAL A 479 -19.20 -7.14 -11.39
CA VAL A 479 -18.88 -5.73 -11.62
C VAL A 479 -17.49 -5.61 -12.27
N HIS A 480 -16.49 -6.30 -11.74
CA HIS A 480 -15.14 -6.31 -12.29
C HIS A 480 -15.10 -6.79 -13.76
N ARG A 481 -15.88 -7.84 -14.08
CA ARG A 481 -15.99 -8.34 -15.45
C ARG A 481 -16.68 -7.33 -16.39
N LEU A 482 -17.74 -6.67 -15.93
CA LEU A 482 -18.44 -5.62 -16.70
C LEU A 482 -17.54 -4.42 -16.98
N ASN A 483 -16.58 -4.14 -16.12
CA ASN A 483 -15.60 -3.08 -16.29
C ASN A 483 -14.35 -3.48 -17.10
N GLY A 484 -14.38 -4.60 -17.82
CA GLY A 484 -13.24 -5.06 -18.61
C GLY A 484 -12.04 -5.53 -17.80
N GLY A 485 -12.24 -5.89 -16.52
CA GLY A 485 -11.19 -6.42 -15.65
C GLY A 485 -10.41 -5.37 -14.85
N GLU A 486 -10.80 -4.09 -14.88
CA GLU A 486 -10.22 -3.03 -14.06
C GLU A 486 -11.33 -2.27 -13.31
N LEU A 487 -11.05 -1.88 -12.06
CA LEU A 487 -11.90 -0.96 -11.31
C LEU A 487 -11.41 0.47 -11.59
N THR A 488 -12.34 1.39 -11.80
CA THR A 488 -12.03 2.79 -12.07
C THR A 488 -11.73 3.56 -10.79
N ASP A 489 -12.31 3.12 -9.68
CA ASP A 489 -12.21 3.73 -8.37
C ASP A 489 -12.06 2.68 -7.28
N ASP A 490 -11.79 3.13 -6.05
CA ASP A 490 -11.78 2.30 -4.87
C ASP A 490 -13.16 1.69 -4.62
N VAL A 491 -13.21 0.50 -4.08
CA VAL A 491 -14.45 -0.20 -3.79
C VAL A 491 -14.41 -0.78 -2.39
N ALA A 492 -15.30 -0.32 -1.55
CA ALA A 492 -15.62 -0.96 -0.29
C ALA A 492 -17.06 -1.51 -0.31
N VAL A 493 -17.25 -2.70 0.23
CA VAL A 493 -18.56 -3.31 0.40
C VAL A 493 -18.63 -3.98 1.75
N LEU A 494 -19.72 -3.74 2.44
CA LEU A 494 -20.02 -4.29 3.75
C LEU A 494 -21.39 -4.96 3.73
N LEU A 495 -21.47 -6.19 4.21
CA LEU A 495 -22.72 -6.95 4.32
C LEU A 495 -22.95 -7.36 5.77
N LEU A 496 -24.09 -6.97 6.31
CA LEU A 496 -24.62 -7.43 7.57
C LEU A 496 -25.82 -8.34 7.33
N GLU A 497 -25.85 -9.49 7.97
CA GLU A 497 -26.94 -10.44 7.85
C GLU A 497 -27.39 -10.92 9.22
N ARG A 498 -28.70 -11.06 9.36
CA ARG A 498 -29.33 -11.74 10.49
C ARG A 498 -30.17 -12.91 9.98
N ASP A 499 -29.81 -14.10 10.42
CA ASP A 499 -30.56 -15.31 10.09
C ASP A 499 -30.99 -16.04 11.38
N VAL A 500 -32.27 -16.08 11.61
CA VAL A 500 -32.85 -16.73 12.80
C VAL A 500 -33.37 -18.12 12.45
N SER A 501 -33.24 -18.57 11.19
CA SER A 501 -33.84 -19.83 10.70
C SER A 501 -33.07 -21.09 11.14
N GLY A 502 -32.07 -20.99 11.99
CA GLY A 502 -31.14 -22.09 12.33
C GLY A 502 -30.94 -22.38 13.83
N ARG A 503 -31.88 -21.98 14.72
CA ARG A 503 -31.86 -22.44 16.11
C ARG A 503 -33.05 -23.37 16.39
#